data_4adb7e396008db4e0d0449116f6fd212
#
_entry.id   4adb7e396008db4e0d0449116f6fd212
#
_cell.length_a   1.000
_cell.length_b   1.000
_cell.length_c   1.000
_cell.angle_alpha   90.00
_cell.angle_beta   90.00
_cell.angle_gamma   90.00
#
_symmetry.space_group_name_H-M   'P 1'
#
loop_
_entity.id
_entity.type
_entity.pdbx_description
1 polymer ?
#
loop_
_entity_poly.entity_id
_entity_poly.type
_entity_poly.pdbx_seq_one_letter_code
_entity_poly.pdbx_strand_id
1 'polypeptide(L)'
;KKKPKPHYNVAVGIIWDESKILITKRKESGLLGGLWEFPGGKIKKKENVFNAVKREIKEELSINVMPKELIHEVDHHYSHFSVTIRAIDCVYKSGKIELNAATDYKWISPPQLYDFAFPKASIKLFNSIKGIT
;
A
#
# COMPACT_ATOMS: atom_id res chain seq x y z
N LYS A 1 -25.65 14.60 -18.07
CA LYS A 1 -24.30 15.00 -17.71
C LYS A 1 -23.66 13.99 -16.80
N LYS A 2 -22.55 13.40 -17.19
CA LYS A 2 -21.85 12.42 -16.37
C LYS A 2 -21.06 13.14 -15.27
N LYS A 3 -21.17 12.61 -14.06
CA LYS A 3 -20.30 13.05 -12.97
C LYS A 3 -18.88 12.57 -13.25
N PRO A 4 -17.85 13.38 -12.96
CA PRO A 4 -16.48 12.90 -13.06
C PRO A 4 -16.29 11.76 -12.05
N LYS A 5 -15.55 10.74 -12.43
CA LYS A 5 -15.24 9.67 -11.51
C LYS A 5 -14.27 10.17 -10.44
N PRO A 6 -14.35 9.65 -9.21
CA PRO A 6 -13.45 10.10 -8.16
C PRO A 6 -12.01 9.72 -8.43
N HIS A 7 -11.10 10.57 -7.96
CA HIS A 7 -9.66 10.32 -8.01
C HIS A 7 -9.10 10.31 -6.59
N TYR A 8 -8.31 9.28 -6.29
CA TYR A 8 -7.71 9.13 -4.96
C TYR A 8 -6.21 9.28 -5.02
N ASN A 9 -5.66 10.04 -4.06
CA ASN A 9 -4.21 10.15 -3.87
C ASN A 9 -3.85 9.34 -2.63
N VAL A 10 -3.06 8.29 -2.82
CA VAL A 10 -2.71 7.38 -1.73
C VAL A 10 -1.19 7.21 -1.62
N ALA A 11 -0.74 6.98 -0.40
CA ALA A 11 0.64 6.62 -0.10
C ALA A 11 0.63 5.20 0.45
N VAL A 12 1.48 4.35 -0.09
CA VAL A 12 1.62 2.98 0.39
C VAL A 12 3.05 2.71 0.82
N GLY A 13 3.21 1.84 1.80
CA GLY A 13 4.53 1.47 2.30
C GLY A 13 4.94 0.11 1.79
N ILE A 14 6.14 0.06 1.22
CA ILE A 14 6.83 -1.20 0.99
C ILE A 14 7.62 -1.39 2.29
N ILE A 15 7.03 -2.13 3.22
CA ILE A 15 7.56 -2.23 4.59
C ILE A 15 8.47 -3.43 4.71
N TRP A 16 9.73 -3.15 5.00
CA TRP A 16 10.75 -4.18 5.12
C TRP A 16 11.01 -4.56 6.56
N ASP A 17 11.07 -5.87 6.80
CA ASP A 17 11.67 -6.44 8.01
C ASP A 17 12.71 -7.44 7.51
N GLU A 18 13.97 -7.04 7.53
CA GLU A 18 15.06 -7.77 6.91
C GLU A 18 14.80 -7.95 5.41
N SER A 19 14.68 -9.17 4.92
CA SER A 19 14.48 -9.45 3.49
C SER A 19 13.04 -9.64 3.08
N LYS A 20 12.10 -9.43 4.00
CA LYS A 20 10.67 -9.65 3.75
C LYS A 20 9.89 -8.36 3.76
N ILE A 21 8.81 -8.33 2.98
CA ILE A 21 7.91 -7.19 2.91
C ILE A 21 6.52 -7.58 3.40
N LEU A 22 5.82 -6.60 3.95
CA LEU A 22 4.49 -6.79 4.52
C LEU A 22 3.41 -6.51 3.49
N ILE A 23 2.49 -7.45 3.30
CA ILE A 23 1.28 -7.25 2.52
C ILE A 23 0.06 -7.52 3.38
N THR A 24 -1.05 -6.85 3.05
CA THR A 24 -2.31 -7.00 3.78
C THR A 24 -3.43 -7.31 2.81
N LYS A 25 -4.46 -8.00 3.30
CA LYS A 25 -5.61 -8.37 2.49
C LYS A 25 -6.80 -7.48 2.83
N ARG A 26 -7.41 -6.88 1.80
CA ARG A 26 -8.59 -6.04 1.98
C ARG A 26 -9.81 -6.90 2.34
N LYS A 27 -10.72 -6.33 3.13
CA LYS A 27 -12.01 -6.99 3.41
C LYS A 27 -12.77 -7.19 2.10
N GLU A 28 -13.65 -8.18 2.07
CA GLU A 28 -14.39 -8.55 0.85
C GLU A 28 -15.30 -7.44 0.34
N SER A 29 -15.87 -6.61 1.21
CA SER A 29 -16.75 -5.51 0.82
C SER A 29 -15.95 -4.27 0.45
N GLY A 30 -16.51 -3.45 -0.46
CA GLY A 30 -15.90 -2.18 -0.86
C GLY A 30 -15.05 -2.30 -2.11
N LEU A 31 -14.35 -1.21 -2.43
CA LEU A 31 -13.49 -1.15 -3.61
C LEU A 31 -12.36 -2.17 -3.50
N LEU A 32 -12.16 -2.94 -4.57
CA LEU A 32 -11.07 -3.91 -4.67
C LEU A 32 -11.07 -4.95 -3.55
N GLY A 33 -12.27 -5.28 -3.04
CA GLY A 33 -12.45 -6.21 -1.92
C GLY A 33 -11.82 -7.57 -2.17
N GLY A 34 -11.21 -8.12 -1.11
CA GLY A 34 -10.59 -9.44 -1.15
C GLY A 34 -9.23 -9.51 -1.81
N LEU A 35 -8.74 -8.40 -2.38
CA LEU A 35 -7.42 -8.36 -3.00
C LEU A 35 -6.36 -7.98 -1.96
N TRP A 36 -5.12 -8.36 -2.25
CA TRP A 36 -3.97 -8.00 -1.43
C TRP A 36 -3.49 -6.60 -1.80
N GLU A 37 -2.81 -5.95 -0.88
CA GLU A 37 -2.31 -4.58 -1.09
C GLU A 37 -1.06 -4.33 -0.25
N PHE A 38 -0.36 -3.26 -0.60
CA PHE A 38 0.66 -2.70 0.29
C PHE A 38 -0.05 -1.78 1.28
N PRO A 39 0.29 -1.85 2.58
CA PRO A 39 -0.39 -1.01 3.58
C PRO A 39 -0.21 0.48 3.30
N GLY A 40 -1.23 1.25 3.59
CA GLY A 40 -1.22 2.70 3.40
C GLY A 40 -2.63 3.22 3.25
N GLY A 41 -2.77 4.42 2.74
CA GLY A 41 -4.08 5.01 2.55
C GLY A 41 -4.02 6.42 1.99
N LYS A 42 -5.14 7.12 2.10
CA LYS A 42 -5.30 8.44 1.50
C LYS A 42 -4.40 9.49 2.16
N ILE A 43 -3.77 10.30 1.30
CA ILE A 43 -2.96 11.44 1.74
C ILE A 43 -3.93 12.58 2.08
N LYS A 44 -3.81 13.12 3.29
CA LYS A 44 -4.64 14.26 3.70
C LYS A 44 -4.14 15.55 3.07
N LYS A 45 -5.04 16.52 2.95
CA LYS A 45 -4.70 17.84 2.44
C LYS A 45 -3.55 18.45 3.26
N LYS A 46 -2.54 18.94 2.56
CA LYS A 46 -1.33 19.56 3.15
C LYS A 46 -0.42 18.60 3.92
N GLU A 47 -0.67 17.32 3.82
CA GLU A 47 0.16 16.30 4.43
C GLU A 47 1.23 15.86 3.43
N ASN A 48 2.50 15.76 3.86
CA ASN A 48 3.50 15.21 2.97
C ASN A 48 3.39 13.67 2.93
N VAL A 49 3.89 13.09 1.85
CA VAL A 49 3.71 11.67 1.58
C VAL A 49 4.36 10.77 2.64
N PHE A 50 5.49 11.19 3.21
CA PHE A 50 6.19 10.40 4.22
C PHE A 50 5.41 10.36 5.53
N ASN A 51 4.84 11.48 5.94
CA ASN A 51 3.99 11.53 7.13
C ASN A 51 2.68 10.79 6.90
N ALA A 52 2.14 10.86 5.69
CA ALA A 52 0.90 10.16 5.34
C ALA A 52 1.06 8.66 5.46
N VAL A 53 2.13 8.09 4.89
CA VAL A 53 2.34 6.64 4.94
C VAL A 53 2.57 6.16 6.36
N LYS A 54 3.33 6.92 7.14
CA LYS A 54 3.61 6.58 8.55
C LYS A 54 2.32 6.58 9.37
N ARG A 55 1.50 7.61 9.20
CA ARG A 55 0.21 7.75 9.88
C ARG A 55 -0.76 6.64 9.51
N GLU A 56 -0.93 6.40 8.20
CA GLU A 56 -1.88 5.38 7.71
C GLU A 56 -1.50 3.98 8.19
N ILE A 57 -0.22 3.65 8.16
CA ILE A 57 0.24 2.34 8.64
C ILE A 57 0.01 2.21 10.14
N LYS A 58 0.23 3.28 10.90
CA LYS A 58 -0.06 3.28 12.34
C LYS A 58 -1.54 3.07 12.62
N GLU A 59 -2.41 3.75 11.87
CA GLU A 59 -3.87 3.61 12.02
C GLU A 59 -4.34 2.20 11.64
N GLU A 60 -3.84 1.65 10.53
CA GLU A 60 -4.31 0.37 10.02
C GLU A 60 -3.75 -0.84 10.76
N LEU A 61 -2.49 -0.77 11.20
CA LEU A 61 -1.77 -1.94 11.68
C LEU A 61 -1.17 -1.79 13.08
N SER A 62 -1.26 -0.61 13.68
CA SER A 62 -0.71 -0.32 15.01
C SER A 62 0.80 -0.52 15.12
N ILE A 63 1.51 -0.41 14.02
CA ILE A 63 2.96 -0.53 14.01
C ILE A 63 3.62 0.80 13.64
N ASN A 64 4.90 0.92 14.01
CA ASN A 64 5.72 2.07 13.70
C ASN A 64 6.71 1.70 12.61
N VAL A 65 6.75 2.50 11.56
CA VAL A 65 7.69 2.32 10.46
C VAL A 65 8.50 3.59 10.27
N MET A 66 9.69 3.46 9.68
CA MET A 66 10.49 4.60 9.28
C MET A 66 10.44 4.70 7.76
N PRO A 67 9.77 5.73 7.19
CA PRO A 67 9.80 5.97 5.75
C PRO A 67 11.20 6.38 5.31
N LYS A 68 11.66 5.86 4.18
CA LYS A 68 13.01 6.13 3.66
C LYS A 68 12.98 6.97 2.39
N GLU A 69 12.39 6.45 1.33
CA GLU A 69 12.36 7.16 0.05
C GLU A 69 11.15 6.79 -0.78
N LEU A 70 10.75 7.71 -1.65
CA LEU A 70 9.73 7.47 -2.65
C LEU A 70 10.38 6.66 -3.77
N ILE A 71 9.90 5.45 -4.01
CA ILE A 71 10.50 4.56 -5.02
C ILE A 71 9.78 4.57 -6.35
N HIS A 72 8.49 4.87 -6.36
CA HIS A 72 7.72 4.92 -7.60
C HIS A 72 6.38 5.61 -7.40
N GLU A 73 5.84 6.14 -8.51
CA GLU A 73 4.52 6.75 -8.53
C GLU A 73 3.77 6.19 -9.73
N VAL A 74 2.53 5.79 -9.50
CA VAL A 74 1.67 5.18 -10.52
C VAL A 74 0.35 5.92 -10.59
N ASP A 75 -0.07 6.27 -11.82
CA ASP A 75 -1.43 6.72 -12.10
C ASP A 75 -2.16 5.58 -12.80
N HIS A 76 -3.34 5.25 -12.31
CA HIS A 76 -4.14 4.19 -12.92
C HIS A 76 -5.61 4.57 -12.95
N HIS A 77 -6.26 4.29 -14.07
CA HIS A 77 -7.69 4.54 -14.28
C HIS A 77 -8.46 3.23 -14.30
N TYR A 78 -9.28 3.04 -13.27
CA TYR A 78 -10.29 1.97 -13.28
C TYR A 78 -11.60 2.52 -13.87
N SER A 79 -12.57 1.65 -14.12
CA SER A 79 -13.85 2.08 -14.71
C SER A 79 -14.57 3.13 -13.86
N HIS A 80 -14.58 2.97 -12.55
CA HIS A 80 -15.38 3.80 -11.65
C HIS A 80 -14.56 4.78 -10.81
N PHE A 81 -13.24 4.71 -10.87
CA PHE A 81 -12.38 5.65 -10.14
C PHE A 81 -10.96 5.62 -10.74
N SER A 82 -10.18 6.60 -10.37
CA SER A 82 -8.76 6.60 -10.71
C SER A 82 -7.95 6.80 -9.43
N VAL A 83 -6.67 6.47 -9.49
CA VAL A 83 -5.80 6.53 -8.31
C VAL A 83 -4.39 6.94 -8.72
N THR A 84 -3.77 7.77 -7.89
CA THR A 84 -2.32 8.01 -7.93
C THR A 84 -1.76 7.36 -6.68
N ILE A 85 -0.86 6.40 -6.87
CA ILE A 85 -0.21 5.67 -5.77
C ILE A 85 1.24 6.09 -5.69
N ARG A 86 1.65 6.56 -4.53
CA ARG A 86 3.06 6.86 -4.24
C ARG A 86 3.57 5.79 -3.30
N ALA A 87 4.56 5.02 -3.78
CA ALA A 87 5.12 3.91 -3.02
C ALA A 87 6.41 4.36 -2.33
N ILE A 88 6.47 4.11 -1.03
CA ILE A 88 7.57 4.56 -0.18
C ILE A 88 8.20 3.35 0.50
N ASP A 89 9.51 3.19 0.33
CA ASP A 89 10.25 2.20 1.10
C ASP A 89 10.22 2.59 2.57
N CYS A 90 9.85 1.65 3.41
CA CYS A 90 9.76 1.83 4.86
C CYS A 90 10.49 0.70 5.56
N VAL A 91 11.01 0.99 6.74
CA VAL A 91 11.61 -0.03 7.61
C VAL A 91 10.70 -0.21 8.82
N TYR A 92 10.34 -1.47 9.09
CA TYR A 92 9.60 -1.82 10.30
C TYR A 92 10.47 -1.51 11.53
N LYS A 93 9.91 -0.79 12.50
CA LYS A 93 10.64 -0.40 13.71
C LYS A 93 10.13 -1.09 14.97
N SER A 94 8.84 -1.05 15.20
CA SER A 94 8.26 -1.60 16.43
C SER A 94 6.75 -1.77 16.32
N GLY A 95 6.21 -2.45 17.30
CA GLY A 95 4.77 -2.64 17.44
C GLY A 95 4.33 -4.03 17.00
N LYS A 96 3.23 -4.49 17.58
CA LYS A 96 2.59 -5.74 17.21
C LYS A 96 1.50 -5.44 16.20
N ILE A 97 1.47 -6.18 15.10
CA ILE A 97 0.45 -5.97 14.06
C ILE A 97 -0.93 -6.29 14.62
N GLU A 98 -1.81 -5.29 14.52
CA GLU A 98 -3.23 -5.43 14.82
C GLU A 98 -3.99 -5.05 13.54
N LEU A 99 -4.90 -5.92 13.10
CA LEU A 99 -5.66 -5.69 11.88
C LEU A 99 -6.89 -4.84 12.19
N ASN A 100 -6.78 -3.54 11.96
CA ASN A 100 -7.88 -2.59 12.23
C ASN A 100 -8.83 -2.44 11.04
N ALA A 101 -8.38 -2.77 9.85
CA ALA A 101 -9.20 -2.67 8.64
C ALA A 101 -9.04 -3.90 7.73
N ALA A 102 -7.82 -4.40 7.57
CA ALA A 102 -7.55 -5.58 6.74
C ALA A 102 -8.00 -6.86 7.43
N THR A 103 -8.15 -7.93 6.66
CA THR A 103 -8.58 -9.24 7.19
C THR A 103 -7.44 -10.23 7.37
N ASP A 104 -6.28 -9.94 6.79
CA ASP A 104 -5.11 -10.82 6.88
C ASP A 104 -3.84 -10.04 6.58
N TYR A 105 -2.69 -10.57 6.95
CA TYR A 105 -1.40 -10.03 6.58
C TYR A 105 -0.38 -11.14 6.40
N LYS A 106 0.66 -10.87 5.62
CA LYS A 106 1.77 -11.81 5.43
C LYS A 106 3.07 -11.04 5.25
N TRP A 107 4.14 -11.61 5.79
CA TRP A 107 5.51 -11.19 5.48
C TRP A 107 6.02 -12.14 4.41
N ILE A 108 6.39 -11.61 3.25
CA ILE A 108 6.80 -12.41 2.10
C ILE A 108 8.10 -11.89 1.51
N SER A 109 8.81 -12.76 0.79
CA SER A 109 9.93 -12.29 -0.04
C SER A 109 9.38 -11.65 -1.31
N PRO A 110 10.06 -10.63 -1.88
CA PRO A 110 9.52 -9.91 -3.04
C PRO A 110 9.04 -10.78 -4.21
N PRO A 111 9.76 -11.83 -4.65
CA PRO A 111 9.27 -12.64 -5.76
C PRO A 111 7.93 -13.32 -5.50
N GLN A 112 7.57 -13.54 -4.23
CA GLN A 112 6.29 -14.15 -3.87
C GLN A 112 5.10 -13.24 -4.14
N LEU A 113 5.33 -11.96 -4.43
CA LEU A 113 4.24 -11.04 -4.78
C LEU A 113 3.37 -11.58 -5.91
N TYR A 114 3.99 -12.30 -6.86
CA TYR A 114 3.26 -12.86 -8.00
C TYR A 114 2.33 -14.02 -7.63
N ASP A 115 2.42 -14.53 -6.41
CA ASP A 115 1.55 -15.60 -5.92
C ASP A 115 0.25 -15.07 -5.32
N PHE A 116 0.10 -13.76 -5.22
CA PHE A 116 -1.06 -13.13 -4.59
C PHE A 116 -1.82 -12.26 -5.57
N ALA A 117 -3.15 -12.19 -5.39
CA ALA A 117 -4.00 -11.37 -6.25
C ALA A 117 -3.95 -9.90 -5.80
N PHE A 118 -3.33 -9.05 -6.62
CA PHE A 118 -3.23 -7.61 -6.40
C PHE A 118 -4.02 -6.85 -7.45
N PRO A 119 -4.51 -5.63 -7.13
CA PRO A 119 -5.08 -4.74 -8.14
C PRO A 119 -4.02 -4.38 -9.18
N LYS A 120 -4.48 -4.08 -10.41
CA LYS A 120 -3.57 -3.71 -11.51
C LYS A 120 -2.66 -2.54 -11.17
N ALA A 121 -3.19 -1.53 -10.47
CA ALA A 121 -2.38 -0.38 -10.07
C ALA A 121 -1.20 -0.79 -9.18
N SER A 122 -1.43 -1.72 -8.26
CA SER A 122 -0.38 -2.21 -7.36
C SER A 122 0.67 -3.04 -8.11
N ILE A 123 0.24 -3.83 -9.09
CA ILE A 123 1.16 -4.65 -9.89
C ILE A 123 2.17 -3.76 -10.62
N LYS A 124 1.76 -2.57 -11.02
CA LYS A 124 2.67 -1.60 -11.68
C LYS A 124 3.82 -1.16 -10.78
N LEU A 125 3.70 -1.35 -9.47
CA LEU A 125 4.77 -1.01 -8.52
C LEU A 125 5.82 -2.12 -8.39
N PHE A 126 5.51 -3.34 -8.77
CA PHE A 126 6.36 -4.50 -8.48
C PHE A 126 7.79 -4.34 -8.98
N ASN A 127 7.97 -3.85 -10.21
CA ASN A 127 9.31 -3.70 -10.79
C ASN A 127 10.21 -2.70 -10.05
N SER A 128 9.63 -1.85 -9.23
CA SER A 128 10.37 -0.87 -8.43
C SER A 128 10.83 -1.44 -7.09
N ILE A 129 10.38 -2.65 -6.76
CA ILE A 129 10.68 -3.27 -5.47
C ILE A 129 11.99 -4.05 -5.57
N LYS A 130 12.92 -3.74 -4.65
CA LYS A 130 14.21 -4.42 -4.58
C LYS A 130 14.01 -5.93 -4.39
N GLY A 131 14.76 -6.72 -5.14
CA GLY A 131 14.70 -8.18 -4.99
C GLY A 131 13.54 -8.86 -5.68
N ILE A 132 12.79 -8.15 -6.52
CA ILE A 132 11.62 -8.72 -7.20
C ILE A 132 11.99 -9.83 -8.21
N THR A 133 13.16 -9.76 -8.77
CA THR A 133 13.66 -10.77 -9.72
C THR A 133 14.77 -11.61 -9.14
#